data_2bfdc6ed0cf57ca91ad44601282402fa
#
_entry.id   2bfdc6ed0cf57ca91ad44601282402fa
#
_cell.length_a   1.000
_cell.length_b   1.000
_cell.length_c   1.000
_cell.angle_alpha   90.00
_cell.angle_beta   90.00
_cell.angle_gamma   90.00
#
_symmetry.space_group_name_H-M   'P 1'
#
loop_
_entity.id
_entity.type
_entity.pdbx_description
1 polymer ?
#
loop_
_entity_poly.entity_id
_entity_poly.type
_entity_poly.pdbx_seq_one_letter_code
_entity_poly.pdbx_strand_id
1 'polypeptide(L)'
;LLFGIGILSLGITFTGCHASHSQTDSQKTISRQTEPQAGPAQTETSSTLSLIDASGMTLESRIHTPDGYTRTKEADGSLAEFLRNYAMEPDQSPVLLYDGSKKRNQKAHVAVFDLPLEHEDLQQCADSAIRVYAEYFWSTKQYDRIAFHFTNGFDAQYTKWADGYRIRVNGNNVSWIKSAQPDTSYDSLKDYLRIVFSYAGTASMDTEAQPIPLSDLQVGDVFLKGGNPGHVVMVVDLCENADGKKAFLLAQGYMPAQQFHVLKNPAHEDDPWYYEDEVTYPFHTPEYTFQKGSLKRLNYGITHTAPE
;
A
#
# COMPACT_ATOMS: atom_id res chain seq x y z
N LEU A 1 48.67 13.81 16.87
CA LEU A 1 49.08 15.17 16.44
C LEU A 1 47.82 16.04 16.39
N LEU A 2 47.78 17.03 17.30
CA LEU A 2 46.83 18.15 17.40
C LEU A 2 47.12 19.22 16.34
N PHE A 3 46.07 19.86 15.88
CA PHE A 3 45.94 21.29 15.47
C PHE A 3 44.44 21.47 15.15
N GLY A 4 43.60 22.33 15.65
CA GLY A 4 43.70 23.54 16.44
C GLY A 4 43.42 24.78 15.58
N ILE A 5 42.32 25.56 15.95
CA ILE A 5 42.06 26.98 15.60
C ILE A 5 41.41 27.21 14.24
N GLY A 6 40.32 28.00 14.02
CA GLY A 6 39.90 29.17 14.73
C GLY A 6 38.53 29.71 14.23
N ILE A 7 37.92 30.44 15.10
CA ILE A 7 36.65 31.20 15.02
C ILE A 7 36.88 32.48 14.20
N LEU A 8 35.91 32.85 13.34
CA LEU A 8 35.70 34.29 13.03
C LEU A 8 34.19 34.60 12.84
N SER A 9 33.69 35.34 13.78
CA SER A 9 32.37 36.01 13.74
C SER A 9 32.50 37.35 13.03
N LEU A 10 31.56 37.69 12.18
CA LEU A 10 31.39 39.09 11.75
C LEU A 10 29.89 39.44 11.79
N GLY A 11 29.55 40.24 12.76
CA GLY A 11 28.25 40.93 12.87
C GLY A 11 28.28 42.22 12.06
N ILE A 12 27.18 42.52 11.37
CA ILE A 12 26.93 43.87 10.85
C ILE A 12 25.50 44.29 11.26
N THR A 13 25.47 45.23 12.13
CA THR A 13 24.29 46.04 12.49
C THR A 13 24.16 47.17 11.50
N PHE A 14 22.96 47.50 10.99
CA PHE A 14 22.65 48.81 10.48
C PHE A 14 21.32 49.31 11.01
N THR A 15 21.41 50.49 11.56
CA THR A 15 20.43 51.30 12.25
C THR A 15 19.62 52.16 11.24
N GLY A 16 18.37 52.30 11.49
CA GLY A 16 17.39 53.34 11.43
C GLY A 16 17.41 54.45 10.33
N CYS A 17 16.20 54.81 9.94
CA CYS A 17 15.79 56.23 9.97
C CYS A 17 14.26 56.34 9.77
N HIS A 18 13.63 57.06 10.68
CA HIS A 18 12.28 57.63 10.62
C HIS A 18 12.21 58.76 9.59
N ALA A 19 11.06 58.94 8.94
CA ALA A 19 10.55 60.25 8.52
C ALA A 19 9.04 60.22 8.46
N SER A 20 8.45 61.02 9.35
CA SER A 20 7.04 61.43 9.35
C SER A 20 6.85 62.61 8.36
N HIS A 21 5.72 62.65 7.67
CA HIS A 21 5.13 63.96 7.31
C HIS A 21 3.60 63.87 7.18
N SER A 22 2.99 64.92 7.69
CA SER A 22 1.59 65.16 8.02
C SER A 22 0.76 65.73 6.87
N GLN A 23 -0.55 65.44 6.95
CA GLN A 23 -1.74 66.22 6.68
C GLN A 23 -1.81 67.12 5.45
N THR A 24 -2.89 67.01 4.68
CA THR A 24 -3.90 68.15 4.55
C THR A 24 -5.27 67.62 4.13
N ASP A 25 -6.23 68.17 4.78
CA ASP A 25 -7.67 68.07 4.73
C ASP A 25 -8.23 68.72 3.42
N SER A 26 -9.26 68.16 2.82
CA SER A 26 -10.25 68.92 2.02
C SER A 26 -11.55 68.14 1.91
N GLN A 27 -12.54 68.57 2.66
CA GLN A 27 -13.95 68.23 2.53
C GLN A 27 -14.50 68.62 1.16
N LYS A 28 -15.25 67.71 0.51
CA LYS A 28 -16.30 68.13 -0.42
C LYS A 28 -17.47 67.14 -0.34
N THR A 29 -18.55 67.65 0.25
CA THR A 29 -19.88 67.09 0.32
C THR A 29 -20.53 67.01 -1.05
N ILE A 30 -21.02 65.81 -1.50
CA ILE A 30 -22.13 65.74 -2.49
C ILE A 30 -22.92 64.46 -2.27
N SER A 31 -24.19 64.62 -2.02
CA SER A 31 -25.41 63.85 -2.34
C SER A 31 -25.44 62.32 -2.37
N ARG A 32 -26.29 61.88 -1.50
CA ARG A 32 -26.90 60.54 -1.33
C ARG A 32 -27.68 60.12 -2.60
N GLN A 33 -27.32 59.03 -3.20
CA GLN A 33 -28.21 58.16 -3.96
C GLN A 33 -28.21 56.79 -3.32
N THR A 34 -29.38 56.33 -2.93
CA THR A 34 -29.66 55.01 -2.40
C THR A 34 -29.71 54.00 -3.55
N GLU A 35 -28.74 53.09 -3.63
CA GLU A 35 -28.84 51.86 -4.41
C GLU A 35 -29.21 50.68 -3.49
N PRO A 36 -29.94 49.67 -4.01
CA PRO A 36 -30.42 48.57 -3.19
C PRO A 36 -29.25 47.64 -2.79
N GLN A 37 -29.18 47.34 -1.49
CA GLN A 37 -28.27 46.37 -0.91
C GLN A 37 -28.53 44.97 -1.51
N ALA A 38 -27.60 44.50 -2.35
CA ALA A 38 -27.47 43.09 -2.61
C ALA A 38 -26.95 42.43 -1.33
N GLY A 39 -27.71 41.46 -0.80
CA GLY A 39 -27.30 40.65 0.34
C GLY A 39 -25.98 39.92 0.06
N PRO A 40 -25.22 39.52 1.10
CA PRO A 40 -23.98 38.84 0.91
C PRO A 40 -24.26 37.51 0.20
N ALA A 41 -23.64 37.32 -0.95
CA ALA A 41 -23.56 36.03 -1.61
C ALA A 41 -22.94 35.05 -0.59
N GLN A 42 -23.70 34.07 -0.16
CA GLN A 42 -23.18 32.93 0.57
C GLN A 42 -22.23 32.21 -0.41
N THR A 43 -20.95 32.38 -0.20
CA THR A 43 -19.94 31.52 -0.79
C THR A 43 -20.16 30.16 -0.13
N GLU A 44 -20.83 29.25 -0.83
CA GLU A 44 -20.82 27.85 -0.47
C GLU A 44 -19.35 27.40 -0.56
N THR A 45 -18.71 27.38 0.58
CA THR A 45 -17.44 26.69 0.74
C THR A 45 -17.77 25.21 0.57
N SER A 46 -17.60 24.69 -0.63
CA SER A 46 -17.54 23.25 -0.85
C SER A 46 -16.40 22.75 0.05
N SER A 47 -16.74 22.25 1.22
CA SER A 47 -15.80 21.48 2.03
C SER A 47 -15.55 20.19 1.26
N THR A 48 -14.47 20.14 0.52
CA THR A 48 -13.94 18.88 -0.01
C THR A 48 -13.78 17.94 1.19
N LEU A 49 -14.63 16.92 1.27
CA LEU A 49 -14.52 15.92 2.34
C LEU A 49 -13.16 15.27 2.17
N SER A 50 -12.42 15.14 3.27
CA SER A 50 -11.18 14.39 3.27
C SER A 50 -11.44 12.95 2.82
N LEU A 51 -10.64 12.44 1.89
CA LEU A 51 -10.74 11.05 1.45
C LEU A 51 -10.31 10.07 2.56
N ILE A 52 -9.65 10.57 3.60
CA ILE A 52 -9.25 9.77 4.77
C ILE A 52 -10.19 10.09 5.94
N ASP A 53 -10.92 9.08 6.40
CA ASP A 53 -11.70 9.12 7.63
C ASP A 53 -10.88 8.55 8.79
N ALA A 54 -10.43 9.43 9.69
CA ALA A 54 -9.63 9.04 10.86
C ALA A 54 -10.35 8.05 11.80
N SER A 55 -11.69 8.01 11.78
CA SER A 55 -12.49 7.08 12.58
C SER A 55 -12.72 5.72 11.94
N GLY A 56 -12.48 5.59 10.64
CA GLY A 56 -12.65 4.34 9.90
C GLY A 56 -11.65 3.29 10.36
N MET A 57 -12.12 2.08 10.63
CA MET A 57 -11.30 0.97 11.14
C MET A 57 -11.14 -0.18 10.15
N THR A 58 -11.66 -0.05 8.94
CA THR A 58 -11.44 -0.98 7.81
C THR A 58 -10.90 -0.19 6.62
N LEU A 59 -10.36 -0.87 5.61
CA LEU A 59 -9.87 -0.20 4.40
C LEU A 59 -10.99 0.66 3.79
N GLU A 60 -12.19 0.09 3.64
CA GLU A 60 -13.33 0.78 3.04
C GLU A 60 -13.80 2.00 3.84
N SER A 61 -13.88 1.88 5.17
CA SER A 61 -14.32 2.97 6.03
C SER A 61 -13.23 4.02 6.26
N ARG A 62 -11.94 3.65 6.14
CA ARG A 62 -10.80 4.56 6.29
C ARG A 62 -10.56 5.43 5.06
N ILE A 63 -10.75 4.89 3.86
CA ILE A 63 -10.42 5.58 2.61
C ILE A 63 -11.67 5.66 1.74
N HIS A 64 -12.24 6.84 1.60
CA HIS A 64 -13.40 7.10 0.74
C HIS A 64 -13.00 7.13 -0.73
N THR A 65 -13.95 6.89 -1.62
CA THR A 65 -13.74 7.06 -3.08
C THR A 65 -13.65 8.54 -3.44
N PRO A 66 -12.90 8.90 -4.49
CA PRO A 66 -12.90 10.27 -5.02
C PRO A 66 -14.30 10.69 -5.50
N ASP A 67 -14.54 11.99 -5.57
CA ASP A 67 -15.78 12.54 -6.09
C ASP A 67 -16.07 12.01 -7.51
N GLY A 68 -17.29 11.52 -7.72
CA GLY A 68 -17.71 10.94 -9.01
C GLY A 68 -17.28 9.49 -9.25
N TYR A 69 -16.58 8.87 -8.30
CA TYR A 69 -16.21 7.46 -8.35
C TYR A 69 -17.04 6.62 -7.37
N THR A 70 -17.33 5.40 -7.75
CA THR A 70 -18.00 4.40 -6.90
C THR A 70 -17.16 3.13 -6.89
N ARG A 71 -17.02 2.50 -5.72
CA ARG A 71 -16.33 1.20 -5.63
C ARG A 71 -16.93 0.19 -6.58
N THR A 72 -16.07 -0.56 -7.27
CA THR A 72 -16.51 -1.66 -8.13
C THR A 72 -17.34 -2.66 -7.34
N LYS A 73 -18.39 -3.18 -7.99
CA LYS A 73 -19.21 -4.22 -7.38
C LYS A 73 -18.46 -5.55 -7.49
N GLU A 74 -18.14 -6.12 -6.35
CA GLU A 74 -17.42 -7.37 -6.26
C GLU A 74 -18.35 -8.52 -5.83
N ALA A 75 -17.94 -9.75 -6.10
CA ALA A 75 -18.67 -10.93 -5.64
C ALA A 75 -18.50 -11.11 -4.11
N ASP A 76 -19.55 -11.59 -3.46
CA ASP A 76 -19.51 -11.94 -2.05
C ASP A 76 -18.41 -12.99 -1.80
N GLY A 77 -17.60 -12.81 -0.77
CA GLY A 77 -16.47 -13.66 -0.42
C GLY A 77 -15.25 -13.49 -1.34
N SER A 78 -15.21 -12.46 -2.19
CA SER A 78 -14.05 -12.16 -3.03
C SER A 78 -12.87 -11.59 -2.22
N LEU A 79 -11.67 -11.61 -2.83
CA LEU A 79 -10.49 -10.97 -2.26
C LEU A 79 -10.71 -9.46 -2.06
N ALA A 80 -11.45 -8.82 -2.95
CA ALA A 80 -11.76 -7.40 -2.84
C ALA A 80 -12.65 -7.10 -1.61
N GLU A 81 -13.70 -7.88 -1.40
CA GLU A 81 -14.52 -7.76 -0.20
C GLU A 81 -13.72 -8.03 1.07
N PHE A 82 -12.89 -9.08 1.07
CA PHE A 82 -11.99 -9.39 2.18
C PHE A 82 -11.08 -8.21 2.54
N LEU A 83 -10.42 -7.59 1.55
CA LEU A 83 -9.53 -6.47 1.77
C LEU A 83 -10.28 -5.20 2.20
N ARG A 84 -11.44 -4.90 1.63
CA ARG A 84 -12.29 -3.75 2.03
C ARG A 84 -12.69 -3.81 3.49
N ASN A 85 -12.98 -5.02 3.97
CA ASN A 85 -13.36 -5.27 5.37
C ASN A 85 -12.16 -5.52 6.29
N TYR A 86 -10.94 -5.56 5.76
CA TYR A 86 -9.76 -5.83 6.57
C TYR A 86 -9.53 -4.71 7.58
N ALA A 87 -9.20 -5.10 8.82
CA ALA A 87 -8.93 -4.15 9.89
C ALA A 87 -7.69 -3.29 9.60
N MET A 88 -7.79 -2.02 9.97
CA MET A 88 -6.70 -1.06 9.85
C MET A 88 -6.23 -0.63 11.24
N GLU A 89 -4.94 -0.37 11.35
CA GLU A 89 -4.38 0.31 12.52
C GLU A 89 -5.05 1.69 12.72
N PRO A 90 -5.07 2.25 13.93
CA PRO A 90 -5.58 3.60 14.17
C PRO A 90 -4.99 4.61 13.18
N ASP A 91 -5.74 5.68 12.90
CA ASP A 91 -5.26 6.72 12.00
C ASP A 91 -3.90 7.27 12.42
N GLN A 92 -3.06 7.61 11.44
CA GLN A 92 -1.68 8.07 11.63
C GLN A 92 -0.75 7.10 12.36
N SER A 93 -1.14 5.81 12.48
CA SER A 93 -0.22 4.79 12.98
C SER A 93 1.04 4.73 12.14
N PRO A 94 2.23 4.70 12.76
CA PRO A 94 3.46 4.55 12.00
C PRO A 94 3.58 3.14 11.44
N VAL A 95 4.17 3.00 10.27
CA VAL A 95 4.62 1.68 9.79
C VAL A 95 5.76 1.21 10.66
N LEU A 96 5.61 0.03 11.27
CA LEU A 96 6.63 -0.61 12.09
C LEU A 96 7.37 -1.67 11.28
N LEU A 97 8.65 -1.87 11.61
CA LEU A 97 9.48 -2.96 11.15
C LEU A 97 9.24 -4.21 12.01
N TYR A 98 9.75 -5.35 11.56
CA TYR A 98 9.66 -6.65 12.24
C TYR A 98 10.18 -6.64 13.71
N ASP A 99 11.09 -5.73 14.04
CA ASP A 99 11.66 -5.57 15.37
C ASP A 99 10.91 -4.54 16.24
N GLY A 100 9.76 -4.01 15.74
CA GLY A 100 8.95 -3.00 16.42
C GLY A 100 9.46 -1.57 16.25
N SER A 101 10.61 -1.34 15.63
CA SER A 101 11.10 0.00 15.34
C SER A 101 10.31 0.64 14.19
N LYS A 102 10.30 1.99 14.14
CA LYS A 102 9.61 2.71 13.08
C LYS A 102 10.40 2.65 11.76
N LYS A 103 9.72 2.35 10.66
CA LYS A 103 10.25 2.55 9.30
C LYS A 103 10.79 3.98 9.16
N ARG A 104 11.93 4.15 8.48
CA ARG A 104 12.56 5.46 8.31
C ARG A 104 11.68 6.45 7.52
N ASN A 105 11.08 6.02 6.42
CA ASN A 105 10.21 6.86 5.59
C ASN A 105 8.74 6.68 5.99
N GLN A 106 8.24 7.53 6.88
CA GLN A 106 6.85 7.55 7.31
C GLN A 106 5.94 8.38 6.39
N LYS A 107 6.49 9.00 5.34
CA LYS A 107 5.71 9.87 4.42
C LYS A 107 5.14 9.12 3.22
N ALA A 108 5.46 7.84 3.07
CA ALA A 108 5.08 7.03 1.91
C ALA A 108 3.69 6.42 2.01
N HIS A 109 3.05 6.42 3.19
CA HIS A 109 1.78 5.74 3.45
C HIS A 109 0.68 6.69 3.94
N VAL A 110 -0.55 6.22 3.83
CA VAL A 110 -1.75 6.89 4.37
C VAL A 110 -2.45 6.06 5.43
N ALA A 111 -2.33 4.74 5.39
CA ALA A 111 -2.96 3.83 6.34
C ALA A 111 -2.16 2.53 6.45
N VAL A 112 -2.27 1.83 7.57
CA VAL A 112 -1.56 0.58 7.86
C VAL A 112 -2.59 -0.51 8.12
N PHE A 113 -2.43 -1.67 7.47
CA PHE A 113 -3.26 -2.84 7.74
C PHE A 113 -2.89 -3.48 9.09
N ASP A 114 -3.87 -3.88 9.87
CA ASP A 114 -3.68 -4.72 11.06
C ASP A 114 -3.38 -6.18 10.63
N LEU A 115 -2.44 -6.31 9.71
CA LEU A 115 -1.96 -7.60 9.21
C LEU A 115 -0.75 -8.03 10.05
N PRO A 116 -0.80 -9.20 10.71
CA PRO A 116 0.28 -9.63 11.58
C PRO A 116 1.64 -9.65 10.88
N LEU A 117 2.65 -9.09 11.55
CA LEU A 117 4.05 -9.12 11.14
C LEU A 117 4.82 -9.95 12.17
N GLU A 118 5.51 -10.99 11.72
CA GLU A 118 6.33 -11.82 12.59
C GLU A 118 7.61 -11.06 13.01
N HIS A 119 8.17 -11.41 14.17
CA HIS A 119 9.38 -10.77 14.70
C HIS A 119 10.68 -11.25 14.03
N GLU A 120 10.64 -11.40 12.71
CA GLU A 120 11.77 -11.84 11.87
C GLU A 120 11.79 -11.03 10.57
N ASP A 121 13.00 -10.75 10.05
CA ASP A 121 13.14 -10.02 8.77
C ASP A 121 12.85 -10.96 7.58
N LEU A 122 11.62 -11.46 7.50
CA LEU A 122 11.17 -12.39 6.46
C LEU A 122 10.03 -11.82 5.62
N GLN A 123 8.96 -11.31 6.24
CA GLN A 123 7.78 -10.82 5.52
C GLN A 123 8.08 -9.48 4.81
N GLN A 124 8.83 -9.53 3.72
CA GLN A 124 9.20 -8.37 2.93
C GLN A 124 8.13 -8.04 1.85
N CYS A 125 8.50 -7.44 0.72
CA CYS A 125 7.53 -6.97 -0.26
C CYS A 125 6.70 -8.10 -0.91
N ALA A 126 7.36 -9.15 -1.43
CA ALA A 126 6.68 -10.29 -2.04
C ALA A 126 5.90 -11.10 -1.00
N ASP A 127 6.52 -11.27 0.17
CA ASP A 127 5.96 -12.06 1.27
C ASP A 127 4.70 -11.43 1.84
N SER A 128 4.61 -10.10 1.82
CA SER A 128 3.38 -9.39 2.21
C SER A 128 2.22 -9.67 1.25
N ALA A 129 2.46 -9.71 -0.06
CA ALA A 129 1.44 -10.11 -1.03
C ALA A 129 1.05 -11.59 -0.86
N ILE A 130 2.02 -12.48 -0.68
CA ILE A 130 1.80 -13.89 -0.36
C ILE A 130 0.97 -14.03 0.92
N ARG A 131 1.29 -13.25 1.96
CA ARG A 131 0.55 -13.25 3.22
C ARG A 131 -0.91 -12.86 3.03
N VAL A 132 -1.21 -11.81 2.27
CA VAL A 132 -2.58 -11.38 1.99
C VAL A 132 -3.40 -12.50 1.34
N TYR A 133 -2.86 -13.16 0.32
CA TYR A 133 -3.54 -14.28 -0.33
C TYR A 133 -3.72 -15.49 0.60
N ALA A 134 -2.71 -15.80 1.40
CA ALA A 134 -2.78 -16.90 2.36
C ALA A 134 -3.84 -16.65 3.44
N GLU A 135 -3.91 -15.44 3.99
CA GLU A 135 -4.95 -15.04 4.97
C GLU A 135 -6.35 -15.15 4.36
N TYR A 136 -6.52 -14.64 3.15
CA TYR A 136 -7.79 -14.70 2.43
C TYR A 136 -8.25 -16.16 2.24
N PHE A 137 -7.43 -17.01 1.66
CA PHE A 137 -7.80 -18.41 1.42
C PHE A 137 -7.96 -19.22 2.70
N TRP A 138 -7.15 -18.91 3.72
CA TRP A 138 -7.25 -19.60 5.01
C TRP A 138 -8.54 -19.21 5.74
N SER A 139 -8.89 -17.92 5.80
CA SER A 139 -10.11 -17.42 6.43
C SER A 139 -11.39 -17.99 5.77
N THR A 140 -11.34 -18.19 4.46
CA THR A 140 -12.44 -18.78 3.67
C THR A 140 -12.37 -20.31 3.55
N LYS A 141 -11.39 -20.95 4.24
CA LYS A 141 -11.16 -22.41 4.24
C LYS A 141 -10.86 -23.00 2.86
N GLN A 142 -10.31 -22.21 1.96
CA GLN A 142 -9.88 -22.63 0.62
C GLN A 142 -8.41 -23.09 0.65
N TYR A 143 -8.10 -24.06 1.52
CA TYR A 143 -6.72 -24.50 1.81
C TYR A 143 -5.99 -25.08 0.60
N ASP A 144 -6.70 -25.66 -0.35
CA ASP A 144 -6.21 -26.18 -1.62
C ASP A 144 -5.72 -25.09 -2.59
N ARG A 145 -6.08 -23.83 -2.31
CA ARG A 145 -5.64 -22.65 -3.07
C ARG A 145 -4.42 -21.97 -2.46
N ILE A 146 -3.96 -22.40 -1.30
CA ILE A 146 -2.76 -21.89 -0.64
C ILE A 146 -1.56 -22.71 -1.12
N ALA A 147 -0.88 -22.21 -2.14
CA ALA A 147 0.34 -22.80 -2.67
C ALA A 147 1.20 -21.70 -3.30
N PHE A 148 2.50 -21.75 -3.05
CA PHE A 148 3.44 -20.74 -3.54
C PHE A 148 4.74 -21.42 -3.97
N HIS A 149 5.33 -20.95 -5.07
CA HIS A 149 6.57 -21.53 -5.55
C HIS A 149 7.80 -20.88 -4.89
N PHE A 150 8.75 -21.74 -4.50
CA PHE A 150 10.07 -21.29 -4.14
C PHE A 150 10.85 -20.84 -5.39
N THR A 151 11.92 -20.10 -5.21
CA THR A 151 12.76 -19.62 -6.32
C THR A 151 13.33 -20.75 -7.19
N ASN A 152 13.43 -21.97 -6.67
CA ASN A 152 13.86 -23.17 -7.43
C ASN A 152 12.71 -23.91 -8.12
N GLY A 153 11.47 -23.37 -8.06
CA GLY A 153 10.28 -23.96 -8.67
C GLY A 153 9.57 -25.03 -7.81
N PHE A 154 10.00 -25.23 -6.55
CA PHE A 154 9.29 -26.15 -5.66
C PHE A 154 7.93 -25.58 -5.27
N ASP A 155 6.85 -26.37 -5.48
CA ASP A 155 5.49 -26.03 -5.11
C ASP A 155 5.22 -26.36 -3.64
N ALA A 156 5.11 -25.32 -2.80
CA ALA A 156 4.88 -25.41 -1.38
C ALA A 156 3.37 -25.42 -1.08
N GLN A 157 2.71 -26.56 -1.21
CA GLN A 157 1.26 -26.72 -0.98
C GLN A 157 0.91 -26.75 0.51
N TYR A 158 0.04 -25.84 0.96
CA TYR A 158 -0.42 -25.80 2.36
C TYR A 158 -1.19 -27.08 2.77
N THR A 159 -1.94 -27.70 1.87
CA THR A 159 -2.66 -28.94 2.16
C THR A 159 -1.72 -30.05 2.62
N LYS A 160 -0.53 -30.20 2.02
CA LYS A 160 0.48 -31.14 2.50
C LYS A 160 1.04 -30.77 3.85
N TRP A 161 1.27 -29.45 4.08
CA TRP A 161 1.72 -28.97 5.40
C TRP A 161 0.68 -29.27 6.47
N ALA A 162 -0.57 -28.91 6.22
CA ALA A 162 -1.69 -29.15 7.11
C ALA A 162 -1.91 -30.66 7.42
N ASP A 163 -1.59 -31.53 6.46
CA ASP A 163 -1.63 -33.01 6.64
C ASP A 163 -0.37 -33.57 7.38
N GLY A 164 0.47 -32.69 7.93
CA GLY A 164 1.61 -33.09 8.77
C GLY A 164 2.90 -33.33 8.02
N TYR A 165 3.00 -32.96 6.74
CA TYR A 165 4.29 -32.91 6.04
C TYR A 165 5.05 -31.63 6.40
N ARG A 166 6.37 -31.68 6.32
CA ARG A 166 7.26 -30.54 6.49
C ARG A 166 8.21 -30.47 5.31
N ILE A 167 8.65 -29.25 4.97
CA ILE A 167 9.56 -29.02 3.85
C ILE A 167 11.00 -29.14 4.35
N ARG A 168 11.78 -30.04 3.74
CA ARG A 168 13.22 -30.15 3.95
C ARG A 168 13.95 -29.53 2.79
N VAL A 169 14.79 -28.55 3.08
CA VAL A 169 15.67 -27.91 2.11
C VAL A 169 17.10 -28.37 2.32
N ASN A 170 17.75 -28.84 1.24
CA ASN A 170 19.17 -29.18 1.22
C ASN A 170 19.77 -28.62 -0.09
N GLY A 171 20.25 -27.38 -0.03
CA GLY A 171 20.63 -26.61 -1.21
C GLY A 171 19.42 -26.46 -2.16
N ASN A 172 19.59 -26.83 -3.42
CA ASN A 172 18.50 -26.79 -4.41
C ASN A 172 17.52 -27.98 -4.33
N ASN A 173 17.83 -28.99 -3.52
CA ASN A 173 16.97 -30.15 -3.35
C ASN A 173 15.95 -29.87 -2.25
N VAL A 174 14.68 -29.75 -2.63
CA VAL A 174 13.57 -29.54 -1.72
C VAL A 174 12.63 -30.73 -1.77
N SER A 175 12.18 -31.21 -0.62
CA SER A 175 11.33 -32.39 -0.52
C SER A 175 10.37 -32.31 0.66
N TRP A 176 9.25 -33.02 0.54
CA TRP A 176 8.29 -33.19 1.61
C TRP A 176 8.66 -34.40 2.49
N ILE A 177 8.55 -34.25 3.81
CA ILE A 177 8.77 -35.30 4.80
C ILE A 177 7.60 -35.29 5.78
N LYS A 178 6.92 -36.41 5.91
CA LYS A 178 5.88 -36.54 6.94
C LYS A 178 6.54 -36.68 8.31
N SER A 179 6.40 -35.64 9.15
CA SER A 179 7.09 -35.56 10.44
C SER A 179 6.30 -34.87 11.55
N ALA A 180 5.03 -34.53 11.31
CA ALA A 180 4.15 -33.92 12.29
C ALA A 180 2.76 -34.56 12.22
N GLN A 181 1.91 -34.24 13.21
CA GLN A 181 0.48 -34.54 13.13
C GLN A 181 -0.22 -33.55 12.21
N PRO A 182 -1.37 -33.91 11.62
CA PRO A 182 -2.20 -32.96 10.87
C PRO A 182 -2.61 -31.77 11.74
N ASP A 183 -2.50 -30.56 11.20
CA ASP A 183 -2.79 -29.31 11.89
C ASP A 183 -3.17 -28.20 10.90
N THR A 184 -4.39 -27.65 11.06
CA THR A 184 -4.92 -26.53 10.28
C THR A 184 -5.06 -25.25 11.11
N SER A 185 -4.44 -25.19 12.29
CA SER A 185 -4.46 -24.01 13.14
C SER A 185 -3.79 -22.82 12.47
N TYR A 186 -4.13 -21.63 12.96
CA TYR A 186 -3.49 -20.40 12.47
C TYR A 186 -1.98 -20.36 12.74
N ASP A 187 -1.54 -20.92 13.86
CA ASP A 187 -0.11 -21.04 14.16
C ASP A 187 0.59 -21.96 13.14
N SER A 188 -0.07 -23.05 12.72
CA SER A 188 0.44 -23.91 11.67
C SER A 188 0.55 -23.18 10.31
N LEU A 189 -0.39 -22.29 9.99
CA LEU A 189 -0.30 -21.43 8.80
C LEU A 189 0.92 -20.49 8.90
N LYS A 190 1.13 -19.86 10.06
CA LYS A 190 2.29 -18.98 10.25
C LYS A 190 3.61 -19.71 10.10
N ASP A 191 3.73 -20.90 10.66
CA ASP A 191 4.93 -21.74 10.50
C ASP A 191 5.17 -22.14 9.04
N TYR A 192 4.10 -22.46 8.30
CA TYR A 192 4.18 -22.70 6.86
C TYR A 192 4.68 -21.46 6.11
N LEU A 193 4.11 -20.29 6.41
CA LEU A 193 4.48 -19.03 5.75
C LEU A 193 5.93 -18.64 6.04
N ARG A 194 6.45 -18.89 7.24
CA ARG A 194 7.88 -18.65 7.54
C ARG A 194 8.81 -19.41 6.59
N ILE A 195 8.47 -20.65 6.26
CA ILE A 195 9.25 -21.43 5.28
C ILE A 195 9.06 -20.85 3.87
N VAL A 196 7.85 -20.50 3.49
CA VAL A 196 7.59 -19.86 2.19
C VAL A 196 8.41 -18.56 2.05
N PHE A 197 8.33 -17.65 3.01
CA PHE A 197 9.06 -16.38 3.00
C PHE A 197 10.60 -16.56 2.97
N SER A 198 11.12 -17.69 3.48
CA SER A 198 12.56 -17.97 3.42
C SER A 198 13.04 -18.35 2.02
N TYR A 199 12.18 -18.82 1.12
CA TYR A 199 12.58 -19.40 -0.18
C TYR A 199 11.80 -18.88 -1.38
N ALA A 200 10.66 -18.24 -1.20
CA ALA A 200 9.94 -17.50 -2.22
C ALA A 200 10.46 -16.03 -2.30
N GLY A 201 9.96 -15.28 -3.26
CA GLY A 201 10.29 -13.87 -3.41
C GLY A 201 9.81 -13.32 -4.75
N THR A 202 10.20 -12.09 -5.10
CA THR A 202 9.77 -11.47 -6.37
C THR A 202 10.20 -12.26 -7.61
N ALA A 203 11.27 -13.04 -7.53
CA ALA A 203 11.73 -13.86 -8.65
C ALA A 203 10.78 -15.04 -8.92
N SER A 204 10.36 -15.81 -7.90
CA SER A 204 9.37 -16.86 -8.04
C SER A 204 7.99 -16.31 -8.37
N MET A 205 7.57 -15.22 -7.68
CA MET A 205 6.31 -14.54 -7.95
C MET A 205 6.18 -14.11 -9.43
N ASP A 206 7.27 -13.67 -10.04
CA ASP A 206 7.29 -13.26 -11.45
C ASP A 206 7.04 -14.42 -12.41
N THR A 207 7.45 -15.63 -12.05
CA THR A 207 7.15 -16.86 -12.83
C THR A 207 5.70 -17.30 -12.69
N GLU A 208 5.03 -16.90 -11.64
CA GLU A 208 3.62 -17.18 -11.33
C GLU A 208 2.67 -16.04 -11.76
N ALA A 209 3.16 -15.07 -12.52
CA ALA A 209 2.42 -13.89 -12.91
C ALA A 209 2.33 -13.74 -14.42
N GLN A 210 1.20 -13.20 -14.89
CA GLN A 210 0.97 -12.91 -16.30
C GLN A 210 0.76 -11.41 -16.51
N PRO A 211 1.41 -10.78 -17.51
CA PRO A 211 1.13 -9.40 -17.87
C PRO A 211 -0.33 -9.20 -18.25
N ILE A 212 -0.92 -8.11 -17.79
CA ILE A 212 -2.28 -7.70 -18.14
C ILE A 212 -2.29 -6.26 -18.64
N PRO A 213 -3.28 -5.87 -19.49
CA PRO A 213 -3.51 -4.48 -19.79
C PRO A 213 -4.17 -3.77 -18.59
N LEU A 214 -3.97 -2.46 -18.48
CA LEU A 214 -4.52 -1.67 -17.38
C LEU A 214 -6.06 -1.67 -17.35
N SER A 215 -6.71 -1.78 -18.51
CA SER A 215 -8.17 -1.95 -18.62
C SER A 215 -8.73 -3.15 -17.86
N ASP A 216 -7.91 -4.19 -17.70
CA ASP A 216 -8.32 -5.45 -17.05
C ASP A 216 -7.97 -5.48 -15.55
N LEU A 217 -7.51 -4.32 -15.01
CA LEU A 217 -7.09 -4.21 -13.61
C LEU A 217 -8.17 -4.69 -12.65
N GLN A 218 -7.75 -5.50 -11.67
CA GLN A 218 -8.58 -6.06 -10.59
C GLN A 218 -7.84 -5.96 -9.25
N VAL A 219 -8.59 -6.04 -8.15
CA VAL A 219 -8.00 -6.20 -6.81
C VAL A 219 -7.22 -7.51 -6.76
N GLY A 220 -6.00 -7.46 -6.24
CA GLY A 220 -5.05 -8.56 -6.23
C GLY A 220 -4.00 -8.48 -7.33
N ASP A 221 -4.22 -7.73 -8.40
CA ASP A 221 -3.17 -7.48 -9.41
C ASP A 221 -2.00 -6.71 -8.80
N VAL A 222 -0.84 -6.82 -9.41
CA VAL A 222 0.41 -6.25 -8.87
C VAL A 222 1.18 -5.48 -9.93
N PHE A 223 1.87 -4.43 -9.49
CA PHE A 223 3.02 -3.93 -10.22
C PHE A 223 4.25 -4.65 -9.67
N LEU A 224 4.87 -5.46 -10.50
CA LEU A 224 5.93 -6.39 -10.12
C LEU A 224 7.17 -6.21 -10.99
N LYS A 225 8.32 -6.11 -10.32
CA LYS A 225 9.64 -6.36 -10.91
C LYS A 225 10.24 -7.58 -10.24
N GLY A 226 10.36 -8.70 -10.96
CA GLY A 226 11.01 -9.91 -10.49
C GLY A 226 12.52 -9.77 -10.37
N GLY A 227 13.13 -10.60 -9.54
CA GLY A 227 14.58 -10.71 -9.39
C GLY A 227 15.16 -9.96 -8.18
N ASN A 228 16.47 -9.73 -8.22
CA ASN A 228 17.21 -9.04 -7.16
C ASN A 228 18.11 -7.94 -7.79
N PRO A 229 17.85 -6.63 -7.56
CA PRO A 229 16.75 -6.14 -6.73
C PRO A 229 15.40 -6.27 -7.45
N GLY A 230 14.39 -6.70 -6.70
CA GLY A 230 13.00 -6.76 -7.13
C GLY A 230 12.10 -5.99 -6.19
N HIS A 231 10.86 -5.73 -6.63
CA HIS A 231 9.83 -5.14 -5.77
C HIS A 231 8.43 -5.44 -6.30
N VAL A 232 7.45 -5.40 -5.40
CA VAL A 232 6.04 -5.56 -5.72
C VAL A 232 5.18 -4.63 -4.87
N VAL A 233 4.16 -4.05 -5.52
CA VAL A 233 3.04 -3.37 -4.86
C VAL A 233 1.74 -3.99 -5.37
N MET A 234 0.75 -4.10 -4.50
CA MET A 234 -0.51 -4.81 -4.75
C MET A 234 -1.67 -3.84 -4.84
N VAL A 235 -2.57 -4.05 -5.80
CA VAL A 235 -3.86 -3.36 -5.89
C VAL A 235 -4.78 -3.92 -4.80
N VAL A 236 -5.19 -3.05 -3.87
CA VAL A 236 -5.97 -3.48 -2.69
C VAL A 236 -7.41 -2.99 -2.69
N ASP A 237 -7.74 -2.00 -3.51
CA ASP A 237 -9.12 -1.55 -3.74
C ASP A 237 -9.24 -0.92 -5.12
N LEU A 238 -10.47 -0.86 -5.66
CA LEU A 238 -10.78 -0.38 -6.99
C LEU A 238 -12.13 0.34 -6.99
N CYS A 239 -12.18 1.48 -7.67
CA CYS A 239 -13.41 2.21 -7.95
C CYS A 239 -13.43 2.66 -9.42
N GLU A 240 -14.60 3.02 -9.92
CA GLU A 240 -14.78 3.50 -11.28
C GLU A 240 -15.74 4.69 -11.32
N ASN A 241 -15.55 5.57 -12.29
CA ASN A 241 -16.46 6.68 -12.57
C ASN A 241 -17.54 6.30 -13.59
N ALA A 242 -18.43 7.25 -13.91
CA ALA A 242 -19.53 7.03 -14.86
C ALA A 242 -19.06 6.67 -16.28
N ASP A 243 -17.86 7.04 -16.66
CA ASP A 243 -17.25 6.73 -17.96
C ASP A 243 -16.49 5.38 -17.95
N GLY A 244 -16.53 4.64 -16.82
CA GLY A 244 -15.83 3.37 -16.64
C GLY A 244 -14.31 3.53 -16.45
N LYS A 245 -13.82 4.73 -16.15
CA LYS A 245 -12.42 4.97 -15.79
C LYS A 245 -12.17 4.54 -14.36
N LYS A 246 -11.10 3.79 -14.17
CA LYS A 246 -10.74 3.20 -12.89
C LYS A 246 -9.82 4.12 -12.07
N ALA A 247 -10.00 4.06 -10.75
CA ALA A 247 -9.01 4.49 -9.80
C ALA A 247 -8.76 3.35 -8.78
N PHE A 248 -7.53 3.24 -8.28
CA PHE A 248 -7.10 2.10 -7.47
C PHE A 248 -6.17 2.50 -6.34
N LEU A 249 -6.24 1.77 -5.23
CA LEU A 249 -5.31 1.90 -4.12
C LEU A 249 -4.20 0.85 -4.24
N LEU A 250 -2.99 1.28 -3.91
CA LEU A 250 -1.81 0.41 -3.84
C LEU A 250 -1.36 0.22 -2.40
N ALA A 251 -0.92 -1.00 -2.07
CA ALA A 251 -0.30 -1.31 -0.79
C ALA A 251 0.96 -2.15 -0.97
N GLN A 252 1.86 -2.09 0.02
CA GLN A 252 3.12 -2.85 0.02
C GLN A 252 3.59 -3.21 1.42
N GLY A 253 4.39 -4.28 1.53
CA GLY A 253 5.49 -4.39 2.48
C GLY A 253 6.79 -3.93 1.82
N TYR A 254 7.91 -3.94 2.55
CA TYR A 254 9.22 -3.53 2.01
C TYR A 254 10.36 -4.24 2.75
N MET A 255 11.61 -3.91 2.39
CA MET A 255 12.81 -4.34 3.12
C MET A 255 13.35 -3.21 4.02
N PRO A 256 13.68 -3.46 5.30
CA PRO A 256 13.42 -4.69 6.05
C PRO A 256 11.95 -5.04 6.17
N ALA A 257 11.60 -6.28 6.60
CA ALA A 257 10.22 -6.70 6.81
C ALA A 257 9.46 -5.70 7.67
N GLN A 258 8.27 -5.33 7.23
CA GLN A 258 7.49 -4.25 7.81
C GLN A 258 5.99 -4.44 7.58
N GLN A 259 5.18 -3.77 8.37
CA GLN A 259 3.73 -3.82 8.24
C GLN A 259 3.26 -3.48 6.83
N PHE A 260 2.27 -4.20 6.34
CA PHE A 260 1.63 -3.95 5.06
C PHE A 260 0.83 -2.64 5.14
N HIS A 261 1.03 -1.72 4.19
CA HIS A 261 0.48 -0.38 4.28
C HIS A 261 0.04 0.17 2.93
N VAL A 262 -1.03 0.99 2.94
CA VAL A 262 -1.53 1.70 1.76
C VAL A 262 -0.61 2.86 1.42
N LEU A 263 -0.22 2.94 0.16
CA LEU A 263 0.68 3.98 -0.34
C LEU A 263 -0.05 5.30 -0.58
N LYS A 264 0.68 6.39 -0.42
CA LYS A 264 0.30 7.69 -1.02
C LYS A 264 0.41 7.63 -2.53
N ASN A 265 -0.41 8.42 -3.21
CA ASN A 265 -0.15 8.74 -4.61
C ASN A 265 0.83 9.94 -4.66
N PRO A 266 2.03 9.80 -5.27
CA PRO A 266 2.99 10.90 -5.32
C PRO A 266 2.56 12.06 -6.24
N ALA A 267 1.55 11.86 -7.10
CA ALA A 267 0.99 12.90 -7.96
C ALA A 267 -0.07 13.75 -7.25
N HIS A 268 -0.65 13.27 -6.15
CA HIS A 268 -1.77 13.90 -5.44
C HIS A 268 -1.49 13.93 -3.94
N GLU A 269 -1.41 15.13 -3.33
CA GLU A 269 -0.98 15.28 -1.93
C GLU A 269 -1.93 14.65 -0.91
N ASP A 270 -3.24 14.86 -1.10
CA ASP A 270 -4.29 14.45 -0.16
C ASP A 270 -5.19 13.32 -0.70
N ASP A 271 -4.83 12.75 -1.84
CA ASP A 271 -5.57 11.70 -2.51
C ASP A 271 -4.68 10.47 -2.73
N PRO A 272 -4.97 9.33 -2.06
CA PRO A 272 -4.16 8.12 -2.22
C PRO A 272 -4.51 7.30 -3.46
N TRP A 273 -5.59 7.63 -4.19
CA TRP A 273 -6.01 6.89 -5.36
C TRP A 273 -5.13 7.19 -6.57
N TYR A 274 -4.74 6.14 -7.28
CA TYR A 274 -4.04 6.19 -8.56
C TYR A 274 -5.06 6.08 -9.68
N TYR A 275 -5.02 6.97 -10.67
CA TYR A 275 -6.00 7.04 -11.74
C TYR A 275 -5.50 6.34 -13.01
N GLU A 276 -6.38 5.55 -13.65
CA GLU A 276 -6.04 4.77 -14.85
C GLU A 276 -5.44 5.64 -15.96
N ASP A 277 -6.01 6.81 -16.22
CA ASP A 277 -5.59 7.73 -17.27
C ASP A 277 -4.31 8.53 -16.94
N GLU A 278 -3.84 8.48 -15.69
CA GLU A 278 -2.59 9.07 -15.25
C GLU A 278 -1.43 8.06 -15.22
N VAL A 279 -1.71 6.77 -15.37
CA VAL A 279 -0.66 5.75 -15.37
C VAL A 279 0.22 5.88 -16.60
N THR A 280 1.43 6.36 -16.39
CA THR A 280 2.47 6.47 -17.41
C THR A 280 3.71 5.69 -16.98
N TYR A 281 4.52 5.26 -17.94
CA TYR A 281 5.77 4.55 -17.63
C TYR A 281 7.00 5.43 -17.94
N PRO A 282 7.99 5.45 -17.03
CA PRO A 282 8.08 4.69 -15.78
C PRO A 282 6.99 5.08 -14.78
N PHE A 283 6.34 4.10 -14.17
CA PHE A 283 5.28 4.30 -13.18
C PHE A 283 5.89 4.47 -11.79
N HIS A 284 5.57 5.58 -11.13
CA HIS A 284 6.16 5.98 -9.86
C HIS A 284 5.21 5.71 -8.69
N THR A 285 5.74 5.02 -7.67
CA THR A 285 5.15 4.99 -6.32
C THR A 285 6.09 5.76 -5.37
N PRO A 286 5.70 6.04 -4.13
CA PRO A 286 6.54 6.83 -3.22
C PRO A 286 7.95 6.29 -2.99
N GLU A 287 8.16 4.98 -3.17
CA GLU A 287 9.42 4.32 -2.82
C GLU A 287 10.00 3.45 -3.93
N TYR A 288 9.30 3.30 -5.06
CA TYR A 288 9.78 2.48 -6.17
C TYR A 288 9.29 3.00 -7.53
N THR A 289 9.96 2.54 -8.59
CA THR A 289 9.64 2.90 -9.98
C THR A 289 9.54 1.64 -10.83
N PHE A 290 8.39 1.46 -11.47
CA PHE A 290 8.08 0.31 -12.31
C PHE A 290 8.17 0.65 -13.80
N GLN A 291 8.71 -0.27 -14.60
CA GLN A 291 8.80 -0.14 -16.05
C GLN A 291 7.56 -0.69 -16.75
N LYS A 292 7.37 -0.36 -18.01
CA LYS A 292 6.31 -0.93 -18.83
C LYS A 292 6.34 -2.46 -18.80
N GLY A 293 5.18 -3.09 -18.64
CA GLY A 293 5.04 -4.55 -18.50
C GLY A 293 5.15 -5.06 -17.06
N SER A 294 5.24 -4.16 -16.07
CA SER A 294 5.24 -4.53 -14.65
C SER A 294 3.86 -4.88 -14.10
N LEU A 295 2.77 -4.39 -14.74
CA LEU A 295 1.42 -4.72 -14.30
C LEU A 295 1.10 -6.16 -14.66
N LYS A 296 0.81 -6.98 -13.65
CA LYS A 296 0.63 -8.42 -13.79
C LYS A 296 -0.47 -8.95 -12.87
N ARG A 297 -1.08 -10.06 -13.29
CA ARG A 297 -1.99 -10.87 -12.48
C ARG A 297 -1.26 -12.08 -11.97
N LEU A 298 -1.33 -12.32 -10.66
CA LEU A 298 -0.77 -13.51 -10.03
C LEU A 298 -1.69 -14.71 -10.28
N ASN A 299 -1.09 -15.87 -10.54
CA ASN A 299 -1.80 -17.15 -10.70
C ASN A 299 -2.21 -17.75 -9.34
N TYR A 300 -2.17 -16.97 -8.26
CA TYR A 300 -2.53 -17.43 -6.93
C TYR A 300 -4.01 -17.79 -6.86
N GLY A 301 -4.31 -18.89 -6.20
CA GLY A 301 -5.68 -19.39 -6.08
C GLY A 301 -6.16 -20.25 -7.25
N ILE A 302 -5.30 -20.63 -8.17
CA ILE A 302 -5.57 -21.79 -9.04
C ILE A 302 -5.55 -23.04 -8.15
N THR A 303 -6.60 -23.86 -8.25
CA THR A 303 -6.69 -25.11 -7.48
C THR A 303 -5.53 -26.03 -7.87
N HIS A 304 -4.64 -26.30 -6.95
CA HIS A 304 -3.57 -27.27 -7.14
C HIS A 304 -4.13 -28.68 -6.89
N THR A 305 -4.62 -29.33 -7.93
CA THR A 305 -4.93 -30.77 -7.83
C THR A 305 -3.59 -31.52 -7.71
N ALA A 306 -3.45 -32.31 -6.64
CA ALA A 306 -2.29 -33.19 -6.51
C ALA A 306 -2.16 -34.02 -7.79
N PRO A 307 -0.96 -34.14 -8.37
CA PRO A 307 -0.76 -35.16 -9.40
C PRO A 307 -1.05 -36.53 -8.78
N GLU A 308 -1.86 -37.35 -9.50
CA GLU A 308 -2.15 -38.74 -9.15
C GLU A 308 -0.89 -39.58 -8.96
#